data_59944b366b612cd044e30e69b5ce54d1
#
_entry.id   59944b366b612cd044e30e69b5ce54d1
#
_cell.length_a   1.000
_cell.length_b   1.000
_cell.length_c   1.000
_cell.angle_alpha   90.00
_cell.angle_beta   90.00
_cell.angle_gamma   90.00
#
_symmetry.space_group_name_H-M   'P 1'
#
loop_
_entity.id
_entity.type
_entity.pdbx_description
1 polymer ?
#
loop_
_entity_poly.entity_id
_entity_poly.type
_entity_poly.pdbx_seq_one_letter_code
_entity_poly.pdbx_strand_id
1 'polypeptide(L)'
;MKFLISEAIYENKISSLHKIQKSTIYMLGAIIGDIAGSVYEFSNTKDYNFEMFPPGSNFTDDTVMTMAVAEWAMKNDINAEADVQTHLLEETMVDMAINVPCPMGGYGGGFHTWLFHPERLIDYRTGKSASARCPYNSCGNGSAMRTSAIGWLYGDMETTLRVAETAATITHNHPEGIKGAQAVSAAIFLARNGASKVDIKEFITAKFHYNLDTPWEYLHKTYGWNSSCQGTVPQAIISFLTSDDFESAIRRAISIGGDSDTLACITGSIAEAYYKSIPEYMVEKAMSLIPVRFKKVLEMMGEKGYCYDKNIL
;
A
#
# COMPACT_ATOMS: atom_id res chain seq x y z
N MET A 1 39.95 7.78 -21.33
CA MET A 1 39.13 8.71 -20.55
C MET A 1 37.63 8.38 -20.50
N LYS A 2 36.99 7.95 -21.59
CA LYS A 2 35.57 7.53 -21.57
C LYS A 2 35.30 6.23 -20.81
N PHE A 3 36.23 5.28 -20.76
CA PHE A 3 36.06 4.01 -20.03
C PHE A 3 36.12 4.19 -18.49
N LEU A 4 37.03 5.05 -17.98
CA LEU A 4 37.17 5.33 -16.56
C LEU A 4 35.97 6.10 -15.96
N ILE A 5 35.29 6.89 -16.78
CA ILE A 5 34.05 7.61 -16.34
C ILE A 5 32.87 6.62 -16.22
N SER A 6 32.83 5.59 -17.07
CA SER A 6 31.80 4.53 -17.01
C SER A 6 31.94 3.66 -15.77
N GLU A 7 33.15 3.27 -15.39
CA GLU A 7 33.40 2.47 -14.18
C GLU A 7 33.10 3.26 -12.90
N ALA A 8 33.55 4.52 -12.83
CA ALA A 8 33.26 5.38 -11.67
C ALA A 8 31.77 5.67 -11.47
N ILE A 9 31.00 5.77 -12.58
CA ILE A 9 29.54 5.90 -12.51
C ILE A 9 28.90 4.58 -12.08
N TYR A 10 29.43 3.45 -12.52
CA TYR A 10 28.95 2.11 -12.15
C TYR A 10 29.27 1.78 -10.70
N GLU A 11 30.47 2.08 -10.23
CA GLU A 11 30.87 1.91 -8.82
C GLU A 11 30.12 2.85 -7.87
N ASN A 12 29.89 4.10 -8.27
CA ASN A 12 29.03 5.02 -7.52
C ASN A 12 27.56 4.55 -7.46
N LYS A 13 27.07 3.94 -8.53
CA LYS A 13 25.71 3.36 -8.57
C LYS A 13 25.59 2.12 -7.69
N ILE A 14 26.61 1.25 -7.69
CA ILE A 14 26.70 0.08 -6.79
C ILE A 14 26.90 0.54 -5.35
N SER A 15 27.75 1.53 -5.08
CA SER A 15 27.95 2.11 -3.75
C SER A 15 26.70 2.80 -3.22
N SER A 16 25.92 3.46 -4.07
CA SER A 16 24.61 4.03 -3.69
C SER A 16 23.58 2.94 -3.42
N LEU A 17 23.53 1.87 -4.20
CA LEU A 17 22.69 0.70 -3.97
C LEU A 17 23.08 -0.03 -2.66
N HIS A 18 24.38 -0.19 -2.38
CA HIS A 18 24.88 -0.75 -1.12
C HIS A 18 24.67 0.17 0.09
N LYS A 19 24.64 1.48 -0.11
CA LYS A 19 24.27 2.44 0.95
C LYS A 19 22.78 2.41 1.24
N ILE A 20 21.94 2.20 0.22
CA ILE A 20 20.49 1.98 0.35
C ILE A 20 20.22 0.67 1.12
N GLN A 21 21.03 -0.39 0.91
CA GLN A 21 20.94 -1.64 1.67
C GLN A 21 21.29 -1.51 3.17
N LYS A 22 21.97 -0.45 3.58
CA LYS A 22 22.28 -0.15 4.99
C LYS A 22 21.29 0.81 5.67
N SER A 23 20.49 1.55 4.92
CA SER A 23 19.33 2.26 5.45
C SER A 23 18.12 1.34 5.31
N THR A 24 17.46 1.02 6.40
CA THR A 24 16.25 0.21 6.37
C THR A 24 15.19 0.97 5.55
N ILE A 25 14.94 0.53 4.32
CA ILE A 25 13.88 1.09 3.47
C ILE A 25 12.58 0.41 3.91
N TYR A 26 11.59 1.19 4.26
CA TYR A 26 10.26 0.73 4.63
C TYR A 26 9.26 0.99 3.50
N MET A 27 8.17 0.24 3.43
CA MET A 27 7.08 0.32 2.46
C MET A 27 7.40 -0.21 1.05
N LEU A 28 8.56 -0.82 0.85
CA LEU A 28 8.90 -1.38 -0.46
C LEU A 28 8.02 -2.59 -0.81
N GLY A 29 7.53 -3.29 0.20
CA GLY A 29 6.64 -4.43 0.04
C GLY A 29 5.31 -4.09 -0.64
N ALA A 30 4.74 -2.91 -0.36
CA ALA A 30 3.57 -2.40 -1.06
C ALA A 30 3.85 -2.23 -2.56
N ILE A 31 4.94 -1.56 -2.89
CA ILE A 31 5.35 -1.25 -4.26
C ILE A 31 5.67 -2.53 -5.05
N ILE A 32 6.38 -3.46 -4.43
CA ILE A 32 6.72 -4.74 -5.06
C ILE A 32 5.45 -5.55 -5.35
N GLY A 33 4.52 -5.59 -4.39
CA GLY A 33 3.24 -6.27 -4.57
C GLY A 33 2.43 -5.70 -5.73
N ASP A 34 2.28 -4.37 -5.76
CA ASP A 34 1.63 -3.64 -6.84
C ASP A 34 2.27 -3.95 -8.21
N ILE A 35 3.59 -3.77 -8.35
CA ILE A 35 4.30 -4.03 -9.62
C ILE A 35 4.18 -5.49 -10.06
N ALA A 36 4.28 -6.44 -9.13
CA ALA A 36 4.17 -7.86 -9.44
C ALA A 36 2.75 -8.25 -9.86
N GLY A 37 1.73 -7.64 -9.23
CA GLY A 37 0.32 -7.88 -9.53
C GLY A 37 -0.21 -7.18 -10.77
N SER A 38 0.41 -6.09 -11.18
CA SER A 38 -0.10 -5.14 -12.19
C SER A 38 -0.50 -5.76 -13.53
N VAL A 39 0.29 -6.71 -14.04
CA VAL A 39 -0.01 -7.39 -15.31
C VAL A 39 -1.07 -8.47 -15.17
N TYR A 40 -1.34 -8.90 -13.95
CA TYR A 40 -2.32 -9.93 -13.63
C TYR A 40 -3.68 -9.36 -13.22
N GLU A 41 -3.82 -8.05 -13.05
CA GLU A 41 -5.06 -7.38 -12.66
C GLU A 41 -6.21 -7.74 -13.62
N PHE A 42 -6.04 -7.51 -14.92
CA PHE A 42 -7.04 -7.81 -15.95
C PHE A 42 -6.78 -9.11 -16.69
N SER A 43 -5.69 -9.81 -16.40
CA SER A 43 -5.31 -11.10 -16.98
C SER A 43 -4.91 -12.06 -15.87
N ASN A 44 -5.88 -12.40 -15.01
CA ASN A 44 -5.64 -13.17 -13.80
C ASN A 44 -4.95 -14.50 -14.06
N THR A 45 -4.07 -14.87 -13.13
CA THR A 45 -3.44 -16.21 -13.09
C THR A 45 -3.89 -16.98 -11.86
N LYS A 46 -4.01 -18.29 -12.01
CA LYS A 46 -4.16 -19.26 -10.91
C LYS A 46 -2.90 -20.11 -10.72
N ASP A 47 -1.88 -19.91 -11.56
CA ASP A 47 -0.60 -20.59 -11.41
C ASP A 47 0.19 -19.94 -10.28
N TYR A 48 0.47 -20.68 -9.22
CA TYR A 48 1.31 -20.22 -8.11
C TYR A 48 2.76 -19.91 -8.54
N ASN A 49 3.25 -20.60 -9.59
CA ASN A 49 4.62 -20.44 -10.10
C ASN A 49 4.70 -19.44 -11.28
N PHE A 50 3.77 -18.51 -11.35
CA PHE A 50 3.78 -17.46 -12.38
C PHE A 50 5.10 -16.69 -12.41
N GLU A 51 5.42 -16.05 -13.54
CA GLU A 51 6.56 -15.15 -13.66
C GLU A 51 6.33 -13.89 -12.81
N MET A 52 7.20 -13.63 -11.81
CA MET A 52 6.99 -12.56 -10.81
C MET A 52 6.91 -11.17 -11.45
N PHE A 53 7.71 -10.90 -12.45
CA PHE A 53 7.76 -9.62 -13.17
C PHE A 53 7.86 -9.84 -14.67
N PRO A 54 6.78 -10.29 -15.33
CA PRO A 54 6.81 -10.45 -16.78
C PRO A 54 6.97 -9.10 -17.49
N PRO A 55 7.29 -9.11 -18.79
CA PRO A 55 7.35 -7.88 -19.57
C PRO A 55 6.06 -7.07 -19.46
N GLY A 56 6.21 -5.76 -19.19
CA GLY A 56 5.07 -4.86 -18.97
C GLY A 56 4.72 -4.61 -17.51
N SER A 57 5.26 -5.36 -16.55
CA SER A 57 5.06 -5.05 -15.13
C SER A 57 5.53 -3.63 -14.81
N ASN A 58 4.66 -2.85 -14.19
CA ASN A 58 4.92 -1.48 -13.78
C ASN A 58 4.07 -1.15 -12.54
N PHE A 59 4.35 -0.03 -11.89
CA PHE A 59 3.52 0.43 -10.78
C PHE A 59 2.18 0.99 -11.28
N THR A 60 1.16 0.86 -10.44
CA THR A 60 -0.21 1.34 -10.67
C THR A 60 -0.54 2.53 -9.76
N ASP A 61 -1.82 2.90 -9.66
CA ASP A 61 -2.28 3.91 -8.71
C ASP A 61 -2.11 3.47 -7.24
N ASP A 62 -2.00 2.18 -6.96
CA ASP A 62 -1.64 1.66 -5.64
C ASP A 62 -0.33 2.26 -5.13
N THR A 63 0.74 2.17 -5.91
CA THR A 63 2.02 2.80 -5.55
C THR A 63 1.92 4.31 -5.51
N VAL A 64 1.28 4.95 -6.49
CA VAL A 64 1.17 6.42 -6.55
C VAL A 64 0.49 6.95 -5.28
N MET A 65 -0.62 6.34 -4.87
CA MET A 65 -1.36 6.79 -3.70
C MET A 65 -0.71 6.34 -2.38
N THR A 66 -0.01 5.21 -2.35
CA THR A 66 0.84 4.83 -1.22
C THR A 66 1.93 5.88 -0.98
N MET A 67 2.59 6.38 -2.04
CA MET A 67 3.59 7.45 -1.93
C MET A 67 2.97 8.78 -1.49
N ALA A 68 1.78 9.11 -1.98
CA ALA A 68 1.07 10.33 -1.58
C ALA A 68 0.72 10.30 -0.07
N VAL A 69 0.16 9.19 0.41
CA VAL A 69 -0.19 9.04 1.83
C VAL A 69 1.07 9.00 2.71
N ALA A 70 2.16 8.39 2.24
CA ALA A 70 3.44 8.41 2.95
C ALA A 70 4.00 9.82 3.08
N GLU A 71 4.03 10.59 2.00
CA GLU A 71 4.48 11.98 2.00
C GLU A 71 3.63 12.85 2.93
N TRP A 72 2.31 12.70 2.88
CA TRP A 72 1.39 13.35 3.79
C TRP A 72 1.63 12.96 5.26
N ALA A 73 1.66 11.67 5.56
CA ALA A 73 1.76 11.18 6.94
C ALA A 73 3.07 11.62 7.62
N MET A 74 4.14 11.79 6.85
CA MET A 74 5.41 12.34 7.35
C MET A 74 5.37 13.84 7.66
N LYS A 75 4.47 14.59 7.02
CA LYS A 75 4.30 16.04 7.19
C LYS A 75 3.14 16.39 8.13
N ASN A 76 2.21 15.45 8.32
CA ASN A 76 0.99 15.66 9.07
C ASN A 76 1.25 15.90 10.56
N ASP A 77 0.71 17.00 11.07
CA ASP A 77 0.60 17.22 12.52
C ASP A 77 -0.68 16.54 13.03
N ILE A 78 -0.52 15.43 13.74
CA ILE A 78 -1.63 14.63 14.29
C ILE A 78 -2.46 15.37 15.35
N ASN A 79 -1.99 16.52 15.85
CA ASN A 79 -2.67 17.38 16.81
C ASN A 79 -3.38 18.57 16.15
N ALA A 80 -3.17 18.77 14.83
CA ALA A 80 -3.87 19.80 14.08
C ALA A 80 -5.37 19.50 13.96
N GLU A 81 -6.18 20.51 13.69
CA GLU A 81 -7.59 20.36 13.38
C GLU A 81 -7.80 19.39 12.19
N ALA A 82 -8.89 18.62 12.22
CA ALA A 82 -9.17 17.60 11.22
C ALA A 82 -9.19 18.16 9.78
N ASP A 83 -9.73 19.36 9.60
CA ASP A 83 -9.80 20.01 8.29
C ASP A 83 -8.40 20.37 7.75
N VAL A 84 -7.47 20.74 8.63
CA VAL A 84 -6.07 21.01 8.24
C VAL A 84 -5.39 19.73 7.78
N GLN A 85 -5.58 18.63 8.51
CA GLN A 85 -5.00 17.33 8.17
C GLN A 85 -5.54 16.81 6.83
N THR A 86 -6.86 16.89 6.63
CA THR A 86 -7.51 16.41 5.41
C THR A 86 -7.19 17.28 4.20
N HIS A 87 -7.10 18.59 4.36
CA HIS A 87 -6.71 19.50 3.28
C HIS A 87 -5.28 19.23 2.80
N LEU A 88 -4.33 19.06 3.71
CA LEU A 88 -2.95 18.69 3.37
C LEU A 88 -2.89 17.35 2.63
N LEU A 89 -3.73 16.37 3.02
CA LEU A 89 -3.81 15.08 2.34
C LEU A 89 -4.37 15.24 0.92
N GLU A 90 -5.44 16.03 0.77
CA GLU A 90 -6.03 16.34 -0.53
C GLU A 90 -5.00 16.94 -1.48
N GLU A 91 -4.30 18.00 -1.03
CA GLU A 91 -3.26 18.64 -1.83
C GLU A 91 -2.15 17.68 -2.22
N THR A 92 -1.70 16.83 -1.28
CA THR A 92 -0.61 15.87 -1.53
C THR A 92 -1.03 14.80 -2.54
N MET A 93 -2.26 14.27 -2.44
CA MET A 93 -2.77 13.27 -3.38
C MET A 93 -2.98 13.86 -4.78
N VAL A 94 -3.52 15.07 -4.87
CA VAL A 94 -3.71 15.76 -6.15
C VAL A 94 -2.37 16.08 -6.80
N ASP A 95 -1.41 16.62 -6.06
CA ASP A 95 -0.07 16.90 -6.58
C ASP A 95 0.63 15.64 -7.07
N MET A 96 0.54 14.54 -6.31
CA MET A 96 1.11 13.26 -6.74
C MET A 96 0.46 12.75 -8.03
N ALA A 97 -0.88 12.84 -8.13
CA ALA A 97 -1.63 12.40 -9.31
C ALA A 97 -1.35 13.27 -10.55
N ILE A 98 -1.18 14.58 -10.39
CA ILE A 98 -0.80 15.48 -11.52
C ILE A 98 0.57 15.10 -12.08
N ASN A 99 1.51 14.67 -11.23
CA ASN A 99 2.84 14.24 -11.67
C ASN A 99 2.83 12.83 -12.30
N VAL A 100 1.81 12.01 -12.01
CA VAL A 100 1.59 10.68 -12.60
C VAL A 100 0.12 10.54 -13.00
N PRO A 101 -0.31 11.25 -14.07
CA PRO A 101 -1.74 11.38 -14.38
C PRO A 101 -2.37 10.10 -14.95
N CYS A 102 -1.56 9.18 -15.44
CA CYS A 102 -2.03 7.94 -16.05
C CYS A 102 -1.07 6.79 -15.69
N PRO A 103 -1.11 6.28 -14.45
CA PRO A 103 -0.37 5.07 -14.10
C PRO A 103 -0.95 3.86 -14.84
N MET A 104 -0.26 2.73 -14.82
CA MET A 104 -0.78 1.48 -15.37
C MET A 104 -2.14 1.16 -14.70
N GLY A 105 -3.12 0.67 -15.44
CA GLY A 105 -4.50 0.44 -14.97
C GLY A 105 -5.34 1.70 -14.80
N GLY A 106 -4.71 2.87 -14.60
CA GLY A 106 -5.38 4.15 -14.36
C GLY A 106 -5.92 4.28 -12.94
N TYR A 107 -6.56 5.41 -12.63
CA TYR A 107 -7.28 5.60 -11.37
C TYR A 107 -8.71 5.09 -11.48
N GLY A 108 -9.25 4.46 -10.45
CA GLY A 108 -10.65 4.05 -10.41
C GLY A 108 -11.59 5.22 -10.69
N GLY A 109 -12.68 5.00 -11.45
CA GLY A 109 -13.50 6.06 -12.04
C GLY A 109 -14.02 7.13 -11.08
N GLY A 110 -14.48 6.75 -9.87
CA GLY A 110 -14.89 7.71 -8.84
C GLY A 110 -13.71 8.52 -8.31
N PHE A 111 -12.57 7.87 -8.11
CA PHE A 111 -11.36 8.53 -7.65
C PHE A 111 -10.73 9.44 -8.72
N HIS A 112 -10.76 9.02 -9.99
CA HIS A 112 -10.36 9.86 -11.12
C HIS A 112 -11.18 11.16 -11.16
N THR A 113 -12.51 11.05 -10.97
CA THR A 113 -13.39 12.22 -10.91
C THR A 113 -13.00 13.11 -9.73
N TRP A 114 -12.74 12.54 -8.56
CA TRP A 114 -12.33 13.27 -7.37
C TRP A 114 -10.99 14.01 -7.57
N LEU A 115 -10.03 13.38 -8.25
CA LEU A 115 -8.71 13.96 -8.53
C LEU A 115 -8.76 15.10 -9.55
N PHE A 116 -9.41 14.86 -10.69
CA PHE A 116 -9.23 15.70 -11.89
C PHE A 116 -10.48 16.49 -12.30
N HIS A 117 -11.65 16.14 -11.76
CA HIS A 117 -12.94 16.73 -12.15
C HIS A 117 -13.82 17.00 -10.92
N PRO A 118 -13.30 17.72 -9.89
CA PRO A 118 -14.05 17.94 -8.66
C PRO A 118 -15.39 18.68 -8.89
N GLU A 119 -15.50 19.45 -9.97
CA GLU A 119 -16.75 20.12 -10.40
C GLU A 119 -17.88 19.16 -10.79
N ARG A 120 -17.57 17.87 -10.99
CA ARG A 120 -18.53 16.80 -11.32
C ARG A 120 -18.97 15.99 -10.14
N LEU A 121 -18.38 16.24 -8.97
CA LEU A 121 -18.74 15.50 -7.76
C LEU A 121 -20.15 15.83 -7.31
N ILE A 122 -20.82 14.79 -6.82
CA ILE A 122 -22.12 14.90 -6.16
C ILE A 122 -21.91 14.59 -4.67
N ASP A 123 -22.32 15.50 -3.81
CA ASP A 123 -22.36 15.21 -2.37
C ASP A 123 -23.40 14.11 -2.13
N TYR A 124 -22.93 12.94 -1.73
CA TYR A 124 -23.77 11.75 -1.55
C TYR A 124 -24.87 11.93 -0.47
N ARG A 125 -24.69 12.89 0.47
CA ARG A 125 -25.67 13.18 1.53
C ARG A 125 -26.82 14.05 1.05
N THR A 126 -26.55 14.96 0.14
CA THR A 126 -27.52 15.95 -0.34
C THR A 126 -28.03 15.66 -1.75
N GLY A 127 -27.32 14.83 -2.51
CA GLY A 127 -27.61 14.56 -3.93
C GLY A 127 -27.38 15.77 -4.86
N LYS A 128 -26.70 16.81 -4.39
CA LYS A 128 -26.41 18.03 -5.15
C LYS A 128 -24.96 18.08 -5.60
N SER A 129 -24.66 18.88 -6.62
CA SER A 129 -23.29 19.16 -7.04
C SER A 129 -22.48 19.71 -5.87
N ALA A 130 -21.30 19.15 -5.65
CA ALA A 130 -20.37 19.63 -4.64
C ALA A 130 -19.69 20.93 -5.10
N SER A 131 -19.48 21.84 -4.17
CA SER A 131 -18.76 23.10 -4.44
C SER A 131 -17.23 22.95 -4.36
N ALA A 132 -16.76 21.83 -3.78
CA ALA A 132 -15.37 21.47 -3.59
C ALA A 132 -15.23 19.95 -3.57
N ARG A 133 -13.99 19.42 -3.49
CA ARG A 133 -13.78 18.00 -3.26
C ARG A 133 -14.48 17.56 -1.98
N CYS A 134 -15.17 16.46 -2.08
CA CYS A 134 -15.87 15.85 -0.94
C CYS A 134 -15.78 14.33 -1.03
N PRO A 135 -15.92 13.63 0.10
CA PRO A 135 -16.02 12.18 0.10
C PRO A 135 -17.24 11.73 -0.70
N TYR A 136 -17.11 10.61 -1.41
CA TYR A 136 -18.18 10.07 -2.26
C TYR A 136 -18.68 8.69 -1.81
N ASN A 137 -18.52 8.39 -0.52
CA ASN A 137 -19.02 7.18 0.16
C ASN A 137 -18.51 5.86 -0.48
N SER A 138 -17.28 5.85 -0.96
CA SER A 138 -16.67 4.65 -1.52
C SER A 138 -16.40 3.61 -0.44
N CYS A 139 -16.67 2.34 -0.75
CA CYS A 139 -16.21 1.16 0.00
C CYS A 139 -15.12 0.40 -0.75
N GLY A 140 -14.57 1.00 -1.80
CA GLY A 140 -13.49 0.44 -2.61
C GLY A 140 -12.20 0.18 -1.80
N ASN A 141 -11.37 -0.73 -2.30
CA ASN A 141 -10.10 -1.09 -1.67
C ASN A 141 -9.02 -0.01 -1.77
N GLY A 142 -9.25 1.03 -2.56
CA GLY A 142 -8.36 2.18 -2.72
C GLY A 142 -8.03 2.94 -1.42
N SER A 143 -8.84 2.83 -0.36
CA SER A 143 -8.46 3.33 0.96
C SER A 143 -7.45 2.42 1.66
N ALA A 144 -7.56 1.11 1.48
CA ALA A 144 -6.74 0.11 2.16
C ALA A 144 -5.34 -0.02 1.53
N MET A 145 -5.25 0.00 0.18
CA MET A 145 -4.01 -0.16 -0.55
C MET A 145 -2.95 0.89 -0.19
N ARG A 146 -3.38 2.13 0.09
CA ARG A 146 -2.51 3.30 0.26
C ARG A 146 -2.03 3.57 1.69
N THR A 147 -2.42 2.76 2.68
CA THR A 147 -2.18 3.07 4.11
C THR A 147 -0.90 2.46 4.68
N SER A 148 -0.04 1.87 3.86
CA SER A 148 1.18 1.18 4.31
C SER A 148 2.02 2.04 5.25
N ALA A 149 2.32 3.30 4.87
CA ALA A 149 3.11 4.23 5.68
C ALA A 149 2.55 4.44 7.09
N ILE A 150 1.22 4.46 7.23
CA ILE A 150 0.56 4.72 8.51
C ILE A 150 0.88 3.61 9.51
N GLY A 151 0.87 2.35 9.07
CA GLY A 151 1.27 1.22 9.91
C GLY A 151 2.74 1.28 10.36
N TRP A 152 3.61 2.00 9.63
CA TRP A 152 5.03 2.15 9.95
C TRP A 152 5.35 3.35 10.84
N LEU A 153 4.62 4.48 10.74
CA LEU A 153 5.05 5.78 11.27
C LEU A 153 4.64 6.05 12.72
N TYR A 154 3.54 5.51 13.20
CA TYR A 154 3.00 5.90 14.51
C TYR A 154 3.36 4.92 15.61
N GLY A 155 3.59 5.44 16.84
CA GLY A 155 4.11 4.66 17.98
C GLY A 155 3.07 3.82 18.71
N ASP A 156 1.78 4.09 18.50
CA ASP A 156 0.70 3.39 19.18
C ASP A 156 -0.46 3.05 18.24
N MET A 157 -1.25 2.07 18.63
CA MET A 157 -2.36 1.56 17.83
C MET A 157 -3.50 2.58 17.69
N GLU A 158 -3.80 3.35 18.72
CA GLU A 158 -4.89 4.32 18.71
C GLU A 158 -4.63 5.41 17.67
N THR A 159 -3.44 6.00 17.70
CA THR A 159 -2.99 6.99 16.70
C THR A 159 -2.97 6.37 15.30
N THR A 160 -2.46 5.14 15.14
CA THR A 160 -2.42 4.43 13.87
C THR A 160 -3.83 4.30 13.27
N LEU A 161 -4.81 3.87 14.06
CA LEU A 161 -6.19 3.71 13.61
C LEU A 161 -6.85 5.04 13.27
N ARG A 162 -6.63 6.08 14.07
CA ARG A 162 -7.17 7.42 13.86
C ARG A 162 -6.64 8.04 12.57
N VAL A 163 -5.34 7.93 12.33
CA VAL A 163 -4.73 8.48 11.10
C VAL A 163 -5.14 7.66 9.87
N ALA A 164 -5.31 6.35 9.98
CA ALA A 164 -5.84 5.52 8.90
C ALA A 164 -7.29 5.91 8.53
N GLU A 165 -8.11 6.22 9.52
CA GLU A 165 -9.46 6.77 9.31
C GLU A 165 -9.41 8.10 8.56
N THR A 166 -8.56 9.05 9.01
CA THR A 166 -8.37 10.33 8.31
C THR A 166 -7.96 10.12 6.85
N ALA A 167 -7.02 9.21 6.59
CA ALA A 167 -6.56 8.91 5.23
C ALA A 167 -7.64 8.28 4.34
N ALA A 168 -8.59 7.55 4.93
CA ALA A 168 -9.70 6.95 4.20
C ALA A 168 -10.82 7.96 3.92
N THR A 169 -11.21 8.74 4.93
CA THR A 169 -12.47 9.51 4.95
C THR A 169 -12.55 10.61 3.90
N ILE A 170 -11.45 11.12 3.36
CA ILE A 170 -11.48 12.15 2.30
C ILE A 170 -12.11 11.66 0.99
N THR A 171 -12.21 10.35 0.78
CA THR A 171 -12.80 9.71 -0.40
C THR A 171 -13.69 8.53 -0.02
N HIS A 172 -13.20 7.64 0.85
CA HIS A 172 -13.78 6.35 1.21
C HIS A 172 -14.39 6.40 2.62
N ASN A 173 -15.35 7.31 2.82
CA ASN A 173 -16.02 7.50 4.11
C ASN A 173 -17.16 6.51 4.38
N HIS A 174 -17.33 5.47 3.54
CA HIS A 174 -18.17 4.33 3.84
C HIS A 174 -17.54 3.51 4.98
N PRO A 175 -18.31 2.96 5.94
CA PRO A 175 -17.76 2.18 7.06
C PRO A 175 -16.79 1.07 6.63
N GLU A 176 -17.06 0.36 5.54
CA GLU A 176 -16.16 -0.66 5.02
C GLU A 176 -14.85 -0.08 4.44
N GLY A 177 -14.90 1.12 3.83
CA GLY A 177 -13.69 1.81 3.35
C GLY A 177 -12.77 2.22 4.49
N ILE A 178 -13.31 2.78 5.57
CA ILE A 178 -12.58 3.14 6.78
C ILE A 178 -12.02 1.89 7.45
N LYS A 179 -12.87 0.88 7.62
CA LYS A 179 -12.49 -0.41 8.23
C LYS A 179 -11.32 -1.08 7.51
N GLY A 180 -11.34 -1.07 6.16
CA GLY A 180 -10.25 -1.64 5.36
C GLY A 180 -8.90 -0.95 5.61
N ALA A 181 -8.88 0.39 5.56
CA ALA A 181 -7.69 1.19 5.83
C ALA A 181 -7.13 0.95 7.25
N GLN A 182 -8.01 0.96 8.25
CA GLN A 182 -7.64 0.69 9.64
C GLN A 182 -7.11 -0.73 9.83
N ALA A 183 -7.73 -1.74 9.22
CA ALA A 183 -7.31 -3.13 9.34
C ALA A 183 -5.91 -3.38 8.75
N VAL A 184 -5.62 -2.82 7.56
CA VAL A 184 -4.29 -2.93 6.95
C VAL A 184 -3.23 -2.22 7.78
N SER A 185 -3.48 -0.98 8.20
CA SER A 185 -2.55 -0.23 9.06
C SER A 185 -2.27 -0.94 10.38
N ALA A 186 -3.32 -1.52 11.01
CA ALA A 186 -3.19 -2.28 12.24
C ALA A 186 -2.37 -3.58 12.05
N ALA A 187 -2.59 -4.31 10.96
CA ALA A 187 -1.84 -5.52 10.66
C ALA A 187 -0.35 -5.22 10.47
N ILE A 188 -0.01 -4.13 9.76
CA ILE A 188 1.37 -3.67 9.58
C ILE A 188 1.98 -3.25 10.93
N PHE A 189 1.24 -2.47 11.74
CA PHE A 189 1.68 -2.04 13.07
C PHE A 189 2.01 -3.24 13.96
N LEU A 190 1.13 -4.23 14.03
CA LEU A 190 1.33 -5.44 14.82
C LEU A 190 2.53 -6.25 14.31
N ALA A 191 2.61 -6.46 13.00
CA ALA A 191 3.68 -7.22 12.36
C ALA A 191 5.07 -6.61 12.64
N ARG A 192 5.23 -5.30 12.45
CA ARG A 192 6.52 -4.63 12.71
C ARG A 192 6.94 -4.66 14.17
N ASN A 193 5.97 -4.67 15.08
CA ASN A 193 6.21 -4.76 16.53
C ASN A 193 6.36 -6.21 17.04
N GLY A 194 6.46 -7.20 16.14
CA GLY A 194 6.81 -8.58 16.48
C GLY A 194 5.64 -9.46 16.89
N ALA A 195 4.39 -9.02 16.67
CA ALA A 195 3.24 -9.87 16.91
C ALA A 195 3.29 -11.12 16.00
N SER A 196 2.87 -12.27 16.53
CA SER A 196 2.76 -13.48 15.74
C SER A 196 1.61 -13.41 14.74
N LYS A 197 1.61 -14.28 13.73
CA LYS A 197 0.48 -14.38 12.78
C LYS A 197 -0.84 -14.72 13.49
N VAL A 198 -0.78 -15.46 14.58
CA VAL A 198 -1.95 -15.78 15.40
C VAL A 198 -2.48 -14.51 16.06
N ASP A 199 -1.62 -13.72 16.71
CA ASP A 199 -2.01 -12.47 17.37
C ASP A 199 -2.60 -11.47 16.38
N ILE A 200 -1.98 -11.33 15.18
CA ILE A 200 -2.48 -10.47 14.10
C ILE A 200 -3.88 -10.93 13.67
N LYS A 201 -4.06 -12.23 13.42
CA LYS A 201 -5.33 -12.82 13.03
C LYS A 201 -6.42 -12.56 14.07
N GLU A 202 -6.12 -12.84 15.34
CA GLU A 202 -7.05 -12.65 16.46
C GLU A 202 -7.45 -11.18 16.60
N PHE A 203 -6.48 -10.26 16.57
CA PHE A 203 -6.75 -8.82 16.66
C PHE A 203 -7.65 -8.34 15.50
N ILE A 204 -7.30 -8.68 14.26
CA ILE A 204 -8.05 -8.25 13.08
C ILE A 204 -9.46 -8.84 13.09
N THR A 205 -9.62 -10.10 13.45
CA THR A 205 -10.94 -10.74 13.55
C THR A 205 -11.79 -10.10 14.66
N ALA A 206 -11.23 -9.89 15.83
CA ALA A 206 -11.96 -9.30 16.96
C ALA A 206 -12.34 -7.85 16.74
N LYS A 207 -11.42 -7.03 16.18
CA LYS A 207 -11.62 -5.59 16.03
C LYS A 207 -12.44 -5.22 14.80
N PHE A 208 -12.23 -5.93 13.67
CA PHE A 208 -12.79 -5.57 12.37
C PHE A 208 -13.83 -6.59 11.85
N HIS A 209 -14.01 -7.71 12.56
CA HIS A 209 -14.99 -8.75 12.20
C HIS A 209 -14.77 -9.35 10.81
N TYR A 210 -13.53 -9.36 10.31
CA TYR A 210 -13.17 -10.08 9.10
C TYR A 210 -13.07 -11.58 9.37
N ASN A 211 -13.64 -12.38 8.48
CA ASN A 211 -13.45 -13.83 8.50
C ASN A 211 -12.09 -14.17 7.89
N LEU A 212 -11.13 -14.56 8.73
CA LEU A 212 -9.79 -14.97 8.35
C LEU A 212 -9.56 -16.50 8.49
N ASP A 213 -10.63 -17.28 8.66
CA ASP A 213 -10.59 -18.75 8.78
C ASP A 213 -10.76 -19.45 7.43
N THR A 214 -11.08 -18.71 6.38
CA THR A 214 -11.22 -19.29 5.03
C THR A 214 -9.87 -19.87 4.56
N PRO A 215 -9.80 -21.18 4.24
CA PRO A 215 -8.56 -21.76 3.74
C PRO A 215 -8.10 -21.09 2.44
N TRP A 216 -6.79 -20.83 2.32
CA TRP A 216 -6.24 -20.21 1.12
C TRP A 216 -6.51 -21.04 -0.14
N GLU A 217 -6.47 -22.37 -0.04
CA GLU A 217 -6.76 -23.28 -1.14
C GLU A 217 -8.21 -23.16 -1.65
N TYR A 218 -9.13 -22.78 -0.77
CA TYR A 218 -10.50 -22.48 -1.17
C TYR A 218 -10.57 -21.14 -1.93
N LEU A 219 -9.92 -20.11 -1.42
CA LEU A 219 -9.81 -18.81 -2.11
C LEU A 219 -9.14 -18.97 -3.48
N HIS A 220 -8.06 -19.71 -3.55
CA HIS A 220 -7.35 -19.96 -4.80
C HIS A 220 -8.24 -20.56 -5.88
N LYS A 221 -9.19 -21.40 -5.51
CA LYS A 221 -10.14 -22.04 -6.44
C LYS A 221 -11.33 -21.17 -6.79
N THR A 222 -11.82 -20.36 -5.86
CA THR A 222 -13.15 -19.76 -5.94
C THR A 222 -13.15 -18.25 -6.02
N TYR A 223 -12.08 -17.58 -5.56
CA TYR A 223 -12.03 -16.12 -5.56
C TYR A 223 -11.92 -15.56 -6.98
N GLY A 224 -12.61 -14.46 -7.19
CA GLY A 224 -12.64 -13.72 -8.45
C GLY A 224 -12.55 -12.22 -8.21
N TRP A 225 -12.86 -11.44 -9.23
CA TRP A 225 -12.75 -9.98 -9.20
C TRP A 225 -13.60 -9.36 -8.08
N ASN A 226 -12.97 -8.56 -7.24
CA ASN A 226 -13.62 -7.76 -6.22
C ASN A 226 -12.73 -6.57 -5.84
N SER A 227 -13.21 -5.34 -6.02
CA SER A 227 -12.50 -4.10 -5.72
C SER A 227 -13.02 -3.38 -4.47
N SER A 228 -13.81 -4.07 -3.61
CA SER A 228 -14.25 -3.53 -2.33
C SER A 228 -13.33 -3.91 -1.19
N CYS A 229 -13.23 -3.08 -0.14
CA CYS A 229 -12.44 -3.39 1.05
C CYS A 229 -12.82 -4.74 1.67
N GLN A 230 -14.13 -5.02 1.83
CA GLN A 230 -14.59 -6.27 2.41
C GLN A 230 -14.33 -7.50 1.52
N GLY A 231 -14.13 -7.29 0.22
CA GLY A 231 -13.79 -8.34 -0.73
C GLY A 231 -12.29 -8.54 -0.93
N THR A 232 -11.45 -7.55 -0.64
CA THR A 232 -10.00 -7.56 -0.91
C THR A 232 -9.18 -7.74 0.37
N VAL A 233 -9.46 -6.96 1.42
CA VAL A 233 -8.61 -6.90 2.61
C VAL A 233 -8.48 -8.24 3.35
N PRO A 234 -9.58 -8.98 3.66
CA PRO A 234 -9.44 -10.27 4.33
C PRO A 234 -8.66 -11.29 3.48
N GLN A 235 -8.81 -11.29 2.15
CA GLN A 235 -8.10 -12.19 1.25
C GLN A 235 -6.59 -11.88 1.20
N ALA A 236 -6.23 -10.61 1.18
CA ALA A 236 -4.84 -10.17 1.27
C ALA A 236 -4.20 -10.59 2.61
N ILE A 237 -4.93 -10.40 3.72
CA ILE A 237 -4.47 -10.83 5.05
C ILE A 237 -4.33 -12.35 5.12
N ILE A 238 -5.28 -13.14 4.58
CA ILE A 238 -5.18 -14.61 4.53
C ILE A 238 -3.95 -15.04 3.72
N SER A 239 -3.68 -14.39 2.58
CA SER A 239 -2.50 -14.68 1.76
C SER A 239 -1.20 -14.47 2.54
N PHE A 240 -1.12 -13.40 3.36
CA PHE A 240 0.00 -13.18 4.28
C PHE A 240 0.03 -14.24 5.40
N LEU A 241 -1.08 -14.50 6.09
CA LEU A 241 -1.13 -15.42 7.23
C LEU A 241 -0.69 -16.84 6.87
N THR A 242 -0.94 -17.26 5.64
CA THR A 242 -0.62 -18.60 5.15
C THR A 242 0.72 -18.71 4.42
N SER A 243 1.46 -17.62 4.25
CA SER A 243 2.77 -17.59 3.59
C SER A 243 3.90 -18.01 4.52
N ASP A 244 5.06 -18.37 3.95
CA ASP A 244 6.26 -18.79 4.69
C ASP A 244 7.37 -17.72 4.65
N ASP A 245 7.37 -16.87 3.64
CA ASP A 245 8.28 -15.75 3.42
C ASP A 245 7.61 -14.64 2.59
N PHE A 246 8.35 -13.57 2.28
CA PHE A 246 7.85 -12.44 1.52
C PHE A 246 7.40 -12.83 0.12
N GLU A 247 8.20 -13.63 -0.62
CA GLU A 247 7.88 -14.02 -1.98
C GLU A 247 6.65 -14.91 -2.03
N SER A 248 6.55 -15.88 -1.13
CA SER A 248 5.37 -16.75 -1.04
C SER A 248 4.10 -15.97 -0.70
N ALA A 249 4.20 -14.89 0.09
CA ALA A 249 3.07 -14.00 0.37
C ALA A 249 2.55 -13.34 -0.92
N ILE A 250 3.47 -12.76 -1.73
CA ILE A 250 3.12 -12.14 -3.01
C ILE A 250 2.52 -13.18 -3.97
N ARG A 251 3.14 -14.37 -4.07
CA ARG A 251 2.63 -15.47 -4.92
C ARG A 251 1.23 -15.91 -4.52
N ARG A 252 0.97 -16.03 -3.23
CA ARG A 252 -0.36 -16.37 -2.71
C ARG A 252 -1.39 -15.30 -3.05
N ALA A 253 -1.06 -14.02 -2.88
CA ALA A 253 -1.97 -12.92 -3.17
C ALA A 253 -2.35 -12.85 -4.66
N ILE A 254 -1.39 -12.94 -5.56
CA ILE A 254 -1.63 -12.84 -7.00
C ILE A 254 -2.35 -14.08 -7.54
N SER A 255 -1.94 -15.27 -7.12
CA SER A 255 -2.50 -16.52 -7.66
C SER A 255 -3.93 -16.84 -7.21
N ILE A 256 -4.50 -16.13 -6.23
CA ILE A 256 -5.95 -16.22 -5.99
C ILE A 256 -6.76 -15.49 -7.07
N GLY A 257 -6.13 -14.67 -7.92
CA GLY A 257 -6.78 -13.85 -8.95
C GLY A 257 -7.48 -12.63 -8.38
N GLY A 258 -8.38 -12.04 -9.15
CA GLY A 258 -9.10 -10.82 -8.77
C GLY A 258 -8.28 -9.56 -9.04
N ASP A 259 -8.38 -8.58 -8.17
CA ASP A 259 -7.66 -7.31 -8.16
C ASP A 259 -6.23 -7.56 -7.63
N SER A 260 -5.38 -8.08 -8.51
CA SER A 260 -4.13 -8.76 -8.14
C SER A 260 -3.05 -7.81 -7.62
N ASP A 261 -2.97 -6.61 -8.16
CA ASP A 261 -2.05 -5.55 -7.74
C ASP A 261 -2.40 -5.05 -6.35
N THR A 262 -3.68 -4.70 -6.10
CA THR A 262 -4.14 -4.29 -4.77
C THR A 262 -4.02 -5.41 -3.74
N LEU A 263 -4.40 -6.65 -4.08
CA LEU A 263 -4.21 -7.81 -3.19
C LEU A 263 -2.74 -7.96 -2.78
N ALA A 264 -1.84 -7.90 -3.77
CA ALA A 264 -0.41 -8.06 -3.52
C ALA A 264 0.23 -6.83 -2.86
N CYS A 265 -0.24 -5.62 -3.15
CA CYS A 265 0.15 -4.38 -2.47
C CYS A 265 -0.12 -4.47 -0.96
N ILE A 266 -1.35 -4.82 -0.58
CA ILE A 266 -1.74 -4.98 0.83
C ILE A 266 -0.97 -6.13 1.48
N THR A 267 -0.91 -7.29 0.83
CA THR A 267 -0.18 -8.46 1.35
C THR A 267 1.29 -8.17 1.54
N GLY A 268 1.94 -7.55 0.55
CA GLY A 268 3.35 -7.17 0.58
C GLY A 268 3.68 -6.17 1.69
N SER A 269 2.77 -5.22 1.94
CA SER A 269 2.91 -4.26 3.04
C SER A 269 3.01 -4.94 4.40
N ILE A 270 2.17 -5.94 4.64
CA ILE A 270 2.14 -6.68 5.91
C ILE A 270 3.31 -7.67 5.98
N ALA A 271 3.60 -8.36 4.87
CA ALA A 271 4.68 -9.33 4.78
C ALA A 271 6.06 -8.70 5.00
N GLU A 272 6.33 -7.51 4.44
CA GLU A 272 7.57 -6.76 4.71
C GLU A 272 7.72 -6.47 6.20
N ALA A 273 6.67 -5.97 6.85
CA ALA A 273 6.67 -5.63 8.27
C ALA A 273 6.93 -6.86 9.16
N TYR A 274 6.44 -8.02 8.74
CA TYR A 274 6.57 -9.27 9.49
C TYR A 274 7.91 -9.97 9.25
N TYR A 275 8.26 -10.23 7.99
CA TYR A 275 9.45 -11.01 7.64
C TYR A 275 10.74 -10.19 7.70
N LYS A 276 10.66 -8.87 7.54
CA LYS A 276 11.81 -7.94 7.59
C LYS A 276 12.91 -8.28 6.59
N SER A 277 12.57 -9.05 5.58
CA SER A 277 13.48 -9.52 4.53
C SER A 277 12.70 -9.63 3.21
N ILE A 278 13.22 -8.98 2.18
CA ILE A 278 12.69 -9.02 0.82
C ILE A 278 13.80 -9.56 -0.08
N PRO A 279 13.52 -10.49 -1.01
CA PRO A 279 14.51 -10.97 -1.98
C PRO A 279 15.11 -9.82 -2.80
N GLU A 280 16.42 -9.79 -2.94
CA GLU A 280 17.16 -8.68 -3.57
C GLU A 280 16.69 -8.37 -5.00
N TYR A 281 16.41 -9.41 -5.80
CA TYR A 281 15.94 -9.23 -7.17
C TYR A 281 14.58 -8.50 -7.25
N MET A 282 13.72 -8.65 -6.23
CA MET A 282 12.44 -7.94 -6.15
C MET A 282 12.66 -6.46 -5.80
N VAL A 283 13.58 -6.18 -4.89
CA VAL A 283 14.00 -4.81 -4.54
C VAL A 283 14.58 -4.10 -5.76
N GLU A 284 15.54 -4.72 -6.45
CA GLU A 284 16.17 -4.16 -7.64
C GLU A 284 15.16 -3.87 -8.74
N LYS A 285 14.24 -4.81 -8.98
CA LYS A 285 13.19 -4.62 -9.98
C LYS A 285 12.30 -3.42 -9.65
N ALA A 286 11.75 -3.34 -8.45
CA ALA A 286 10.90 -2.24 -8.02
C ALA A 286 11.65 -0.89 -8.10
N MET A 287 12.87 -0.83 -7.55
CA MET A 287 13.70 0.37 -7.58
C MET A 287 14.08 0.82 -9.00
N SER A 288 14.11 -0.09 -9.97
CA SER A 288 14.37 0.25 -11.38
C SER A 288 13.19 0.94 -12.07
N LEU A 289 11.97 0.71 -11.61
CA LEU A 289 10.73 1.17 -12.23
C LEU A 289 10.19 2.46 -11.63
N ILE A 290 10.39 2.69 -10.34
CA ILE A 290 9.80 3.85 -9.67
C ILE A 290 10.55 5.16 -9.96
N PRO A 291 9.82 6.31 -10.08
CA PRO A 291 10.40 7.62 -10.30
C PRO A 291 11.31 8.10 -9.16
N VAL A 292 12.19 9.05 -9.46
CA VAL A 292 13.08 9.67 -8.46
C VAL A 292 12.32 10.27 -7.27
N ARG A 293 11.13 10.85 -7.51
CA ARG A 293 10.29 11.39 -6.42
C ARG A 293 9.91 10.30 -5.42
N PHE A 294 9.50 9.12 -5.90
CA PHE A 294 9.11 8.01 -5.02
C PHE A 294 10.31 7.49 -4.21
N LYS A 295 11.50 7.42 -4.83
CA LYS A 295 12.74 7.06 -4.12
C LYS A 295 13.04 8.02 -2.97
N LYS A 296 12.82 9.32 -3.18
CA LYS A 296 13.00 10.32 -2.11
C LYS A 296 11.98 10.14 -0.97
N VAL A 297 10.74 9.79 -1.28
CA VAL A 297 9.73 9.48 -0.24
C VAL A 297 10.18 8.28 0.59
N LEU A 298 10.69 7.22 -0.06
CA LEU A 298 11.23 6.03 0.63
C LEU A 298 12.46 6.35 1.48
N GLU A 299 13.36 7.18 0.98
CA GLU A 299 14.54 7.67 1.74
C GLU A 299 14.10 8.43 3.00
N MET A 300 13.14 9.35 2.86
CA MET A 300 12.58 10.09 4.00
C MET A 300 11.89 9.18 5.02
N MET A 301 11.19 8.14 4.56
CA MET A 301 10.62 7.10 5.43
C MET A 301 11.70 6.36 6.20
N GLY A 302 12.82 6.01 5.55
CA GLY A 302 13.97 5.37 6.18
C GLY A 302 14.66 6.26 7.23
N GLU A 303 14.73 7.58 7.01
CA GLU A 303 15.31 8.54 7.95
C GLU A 303 14.42 8.78 9.18
N LYS A 304 13.10 8.83 8.99
CA LYS A 304 12.12 8.89 10.08
C LYS A 304 11.95 7.55 10.79
N GLY A 305 12.58 6.49 10.23
CA GLY A 305 12.42 5.13 10.66
C GLY A 305 12.43 5.01 12.17
N TYR A 306 11.36 4.49 12.71
CA TYR A 306 11.27 4.09 14.10
C TYR A 306 12.43 3.13 14.36
N CYS A 307 13.48 3.63 15.01
CA CYS A 307 14.40 2.76 15.71
C CYS A 307 13.56 1.83 16.55
N TYR A 308 13.65 0.52 16.28
CA TYR A 308 13.18 -0.47 17.21
C TYR A 308 13.67 -0.05 18.59
N ASP A 309 12.78 0.36 19.45
CA ASP A 309 13.13 0.47 20.87
C ASP A 309 13.37 -0.97 21.35
N LYS A 310 14.67 -1.32 21.48
CA LYS A 310 15.13 -2.65 21.91
C LYS A 310 14.70 -2.98 23.34
N ASN A 311 13.94 -2.07 23.98
CA ASN A 311 13.54 -2.18 25.39
C ASN A 311 12.06 -2.55 25.59
N ILE A 312 11.32 -2.91 24.52
CA ILE A 312 9.97 -3.45 24.63
C ILE A 312 10.01 -4.94 24.22
N LEU A 313 10.62 -5.76 25.02
CA LEU A 313 10.43 -7.21 25.11
C LEU A 313 10.31 -7.57 26.58
#